data_18f0c91541aa60a650b602cc1d31d7f6
#
_entry.id   18f0c91541aa60a650b602cc1d31d7f6
#
_cell.length_a   1.000
_cell.length_b   1.000
_cell.length_c   1.000
_cell.angle_alpha   90.00
_cell.angle_beta   90.00
_cell.angle_gamma   90.00
#
_symmetry.space_group_name_H-M   'P 1'
#
loop_
_entity.id
_entity.type
_entity.pdbx_description
1 polymer ?
#
loop_
_entity_poly.entity_id
_entity_poly.type
_entity_poly.pdbx_seq_one_letter_code
_entity_poly.pdbx_strand_id
1 'polypeptide(L)'
;MTLHAYPLNAAPAVAVTGLSRAYGRRLVIKDLDLVIGRGEFVALLGESGCGKTTLLRALAGLDAIQGGRIDAPRRPAVVFQEHRLLPWETLWRNVSLGLPGANIRERCAAALTEVGLGNRLDDWPRNLSGGQAQRVALARALVQEPELLLLDEPFASLDALTRIRMHALVKQLVARHRPGVLLVTHDVDEAIALADRILVMRDGAIAFEHRAARSDDPAATRQGLLGELGVETDLETV
;
A
#
# COMPACT_ATOMS: atom_id res chain seq x y z
N MET A 1 -3.38 -25.31 4.41
CA MET A 1 -3.51 -24.41 3.26
C MET A 1 -2.10 -24.23 2.71
N THR A 2 -1.82 -24.75 1.51
CA THR A 2 -0.44 -24.87 0.98
C THR A 2 -0.03 -23.52 0.41
N LEU A 3 1.02 -22.90 0.99
CA LEU A 3 1.69 -21.74 0.41
C LEU A 3 2.05 -22.05 -1.05
N HIS A 4 1.42 -21.41 -2.00
CA HIS A 4 1.78 -21.53 -3.40
C HIS A 4 3.17 -20.93 -3.60
N ALA A 5 4.09 -21.76 -4.07
CA ALA A 5 5.48 -21.42 -4.28
C ALA A 5 5.62 -20.20 -5.20
N TYR A 6 6.12 -19.10 -4.64
CA TYR A 6 6.69 -17.99 -5.38
C TYR A 6 7.82 -18.52 -6.28
N PRO A 7 8.00 -18.05 -7.51
CA PRO A 7 9.11 -18.49 -8.35
C PRO A 7 10.43 -18.27 -7.61
N LEU A 8 11.17 -19.34 -7.37
CA LEU A 8 12.33 -19.47 -6.49
C LEU A 8 13.57 -18.62 -6.88
N ASN A 9 13.49 -17.71 -7.84
CA ASN A 9 14.66 -17.03 -8.41
C ASN A 9 14.84 -15.54 -8.03
N ALA A 10 13.98 -14.93 -7.23
CA ALA A 10 14.21 -13.58 -6.72
C ALA A 10 13.83 -13.51 -5.24
N ALA A 11 14.68 -12.91 -4.40
CA ALA A 11 14.34 -12.68 -3.01
C ALA A 11 13.05 -11.85 -2.92
N PRO A 12 12.08 -12.23 -2.04
CA PRO A 12 10.85 -11.46 -1.87
C PRO A 12 11.14 -10.05 -1.33
N ALA A 13 10.24 -9.11 -1.56
CA ALA A 13 10.30 -7.79 -0.94
C ALA A 13 10.00 -7.88 0.56
N VAL A 14 9.12 -8.81 0.96
CA VAL A 14 8.84 -9.13 2.35
C VAL A 14 8.35 -10.57 2.48
N ALA A 15 8.77 -11.26 3.55
CA ALA A 15 8.26 -12.56 3.96
C ALA A 15 7.85 -12.54 5.42
N VAL A 16 6.65 -13.01 5.72
CA VAL A 16 6.05 -13.12 7.05
C VAL A 16 5.70 -14.56 7.32
N THR A 17 6.06 -15.06 8.48
CA THR A 17 5.77 -16.44 8.89
C THR A 17 5.22 -16.45 10.31
N GLY A 18 4.02 -17.01 10.48
CA GLY A 18 3.39 -17.24 11.77
C GLY A 18 3.14 -15.95 12.58
N LEU A 19 2.94 -14.81 11.91
CA LEU A 19 2.82 -13.52 12.57
C LEU A 19 1.62 -13.48 13.51
N SER A 20 1.90 -13.12 14.77
CA SER A 20 0.86 -12.94 15.79
C SER A 20 1.05 -11.60 16.50
N ARG A 21 -0.04 -10.85 16.65
CA ARG A 21 -0.06 -9.55 17.32
C ARG A 21 -1.31 -9.37 18.17
N ALA A 22 -1.12 -8.98 19.43
CA ALA A 22 -2.20 -8.66 20.35
C ALA A 22 -2.05 -7.27 20.96
N TYR A 23 -3.15 -6.66 21.35
CA TYR A 23 -3.23 -5.47 22.18
C TYR A 23 -3.94 -5.85 23.49
N GLY A 24 -3.17 -5.92 24.58
CA GLY A 24 -3.63 -6.49 25.83
C GLY A 24 -4.06 -7.95 25.65
N ARG A 25 -5.33 -8.27 25.90
CA ARG A 25 -5.87 -9.63 25.75
C ARG A 25 -6.47 -9.90 24.36
N ARG A 26 -6.60 -8.88 23.51
CA ARG A 26 -7.22 -9.02 22.19
C ARG A 26 -6.15 -9.40 21.17
N LEU A 27 -6.20 -10.62 20.67
CA LEU A 27 -5.40 -11.07 19.54
C LEU A 27 -6.00 -10.46 18.25
N VAL A 28 -5.18 -9.67 17.51
CA VAL A 28 -5.60 -8.94 16.32
C VAL A 28 -5.06 -9.59 15.05
N ILE A 29 -3.86 -10.14 15.08
CA ILE A 29 -3.29 -10.96 13.99
C ILE A 29 -3.00 -12.33 14.56
N LYS A 30 -3.40 -13.38 13.82
CA LYS A 30 -3.42 -14.78 14.28
C LYS A 30 -2.66 -15.65 13.29
N ASP A 31 -1.42 -16.01 13.62
CA ASP A 31 -0.62 -16.99 12.85
C ASP A 31 -0.65 -16.73 11.34
N LEU A 32 -0.35 -15.48 10.95
CA LEU A 32 -0.50 -15.01 9.58
C LEU A 32 0.80 -15.22 8.80
N ASP A 33 0.68 -15.86 7.64
CA ASP A 33 1.73 -15.98 6.63
C ASP A 33 1.45 -15.08 5.45
N LEU A 34 2.49 -14.38 4.95
CA LEU A 34 2.41 -13.51 3.78
C LEU A 34 3.76 -13.39 3.11
N VAL A 35 3.79 -13.52 1.78
CA VAL A 35 4.97 -13.21 0.97
C VAL A 35 4.56 -12.23 -0.11
N ILE A 36 5.34 -11.15 -0.29
CA ILE A 36 5.17 -10.17 -1.38
C ILE A 36 6.48 -10.14 -2.16
N GLY A 37 6.37 -10.33 -3.47
CA GLY A 37 7.52 -10.28 -4.37
C GLY A 37 7.95 -8.86 -4.74
N ARG A 38 9.17 -8.72 -5.24
CA ARG A 38 9.61 -7.46 -5.85
C ARG A 38 8.81 -7.18 -7.12
N GLY A 39 8.27 -5.97 -7.23
CA GLY A 39 7.42 -5.57 -8.34
C GLY A 39 6.01 -6.17 -8.31
N GLU A 40 5.66 -6.95 -7.29
CA GLU A 40 4.30 -7.47 -7.08
C GLU A 40 3.45 -6.41 -6.37
N PHE A 41 2.24 -6.19 -6.87
CA PHE A 41 1.25 -5.31 -6.24
C PHE A 41 0.18 -6.15 -5.56
N VAL A 42 0.18 -6.17 -4.24
CA VAL A 42 -0.78 -6.89 -3.40
C VAL A 42 -1.76 -5.91 -2.77
N ALA A 43 -3.06 -6.13 -2.93
CA ALA A 43 -4.10 -5.43 -2.20
C ALA A 43 -4.61 -6.28 -1.03
N LEU A 44 -4.83 -5.66 0.12
CA LEU A 44 -5.41 -6.27 1.31
C LEU A 44 -6.75 -5.61 1.62
N LEU A 45 -7.82 -6.34 1.38
CA LEU A 45 -9.21 -6.00 1.70
C LEU A 45 -9.63 -6.59 3.04
N GLY A 46 -10.69 -6.08 3.61
CA GLY A 46 -11.33 -6.60 4.81
C GLY A 46 -12.09 -5.53 5.57
N GLU A 47 -12.92 -5.94 6.49
CA GLU A 47 -13.73 -5.05 7.34
C GLU A 47 -12.87 -4.17 8.25
N SER A 48 -13.48 -3.10 8.76
CA SER A 48 -12.85 -2.23 9.76
C SER A 48 -12.54 -3.03 11.03
N GLY A 49 -11.29 -2.90 11.52
CA GLY A 49 -10.85 -3.58 12.75
C GLY A 49 -10.43 -5.05 12.58
N CYS A 50 -10.41 -5.64 11.37
CA CYS A 50 -9.93 -7.00 11.14
C CYS A 50 -8.40 -7.17 11.25
N GLY A 51 -7.60 -6.06 11.32
CA GLY A 51 -6.16 -6.12 11.53
C GLY A 51 -5.29 -5.57 10.41
N LYS A 52 -5.83 -5.05 9.31
CA LYS A 52 -5.07 -4.56 8.12
C LYS A 52 -4.00 -3.52 8.48
N THR A 53 -4.40 -2.44 9.15
CA THR A 53 -3.46 -1.38 9.58
C THR A 53 -2.46 -1.91 10.60
N THR A 54 -2.84 -2.87 11.45
CA THR A 54 -1.92 -3.53 12.40
C THR A 54 -0.85 -4.33 11.64
N LEU A 55 -1.24 -5.10 10.60
CA LEU A 55 -0.31 -5.81 9.73
C LEU A 55 0.64 -4.83 9.04
N LEU A 56 0.11 -3.78 8.41
CA LEU A 56 0.91 -2.77 7.74
C LEU A 56 1.93 -2.12 8.71
N ARG A 57 1.51 -1.76 9.93
CA ARG A 57 2.39 -1.17 10.95
C ARG A 57 3.47 -2.14 11.42
N ALA A 58 3.15 -3.44 11.55
CA ALA A 58 4.14 -4.47 11.87
C ALA A 58 5.19 -4.61 10.76
N LEU A 59 4.77 -4.63 9.48
CA LEU A 59 5.67 -4.65 8.31
C LEU A 59 6.54 -3.39 8.22
N ALA A 60 6.01 -2.25 8.64
CA ALA A 60 6.73 -0.98 8.70
C ALA A 60 7.73 -0.90 9.88
N GLY A 61 7.76 -1.89 10.77
CA GLY A 61 8.56 -1.86 11.99
C GLY A 61 8.07 -0.84 13.03
N LEU A 62 6.82 -0.38 12.90
CA LEU A 62 6.19 0.60 13.80
C LEU A 62 5.51 -0.06 15.00
N ASP A 63 5.17 -1.33 14.90
CA ASP A 63 4.58 -2.13 15.97
C ASP A 63 5.41 -3.39 16.23
N ALA A 64 5.63 -3.68 17.52
CA ALA A 64 6.28 -4.93 17.93
C ALA A 64 5.35 -6.13 17.69
N ILE A 65 5.89 -7.28 17.32
CA ILE A 65 5.17 -8.54 17.18
C ILE A 65 5.35 -9.41 18.43
N GLN A 66 4.38 -10.29 18.73
CA GLN A 66 4.48 -11.23 19.85
C GLN A 66 4.88 -12.65 19.41
N GLY A 67 4.61 -13.01 18.15
CA GLY A 67 4.97 -14.32 17.60
C GLY A 67 5.25 -14.24 16.11
N GLY A 68 5.94 -15.25 15.61
CA GLY A 68 6.32 -15.33 14.20
C GLY A 68 7.57 -14.54 13.84
N ARG A 69 7.77 -14.36 12.55
CA ARG A 69 8.93 -13.67 11.98
C ARG A 69 8.51 -12.79 10.81
N ILE A 70 9.10 -11.60 10.73
CA ILE A 70 9.02 -10.71 9.56
C ILE A 70 10.44 -10.56 9.01
N ASP A 71 10.62 -10.94 7.75
CA ASP A 71 11.81 -10.66 6.97
C ASP A 71 11.47 -9.57 5.95
N ALA A 72 11.80 -8.33 6.31
CA ALA A 72 11.47 -7.13 5.57
C ALA A 72 12.71 -6.25 5.39
N PRO A 73 12.72 -5.35 4.38
CA PRO A 73 13.79 -4.38 4.23
C PRO A 73 13.92 -3.51 5.49
N ARG A 74 15.14 -3.05 5.77
CA ARG A 74 15.40 -2.16 6.91
C ARG A 74 14.63 -0.83 6.88
N ARG A 75 14.21 -0.40 5.68
CA ARG A 75 13.53 0.88 5.44
C ARG A 75 12.39 0.72 4.44
N PRO A 76 11.28 0.08 4.83
CA PRO A 76 10.07 0.12 4.02
C PRO A 76 9.56 1.56 3.95
N ALA A 77 9.03 1.97 2.81
CA ALA A 77 8.37 3.25 2.68
C ALA A 77 6.87 3.12 3.00
N VAL A 78 6.32 4.11 3.70
CA VAL A 78 4.90 4.12 4.07
C VAL A 78 4.25 5.40 3.57
N VAL A 79 3.10 5.26 2.92
CA VAL A 79 2.18 6.34 2.59
C VAL A 79 0.89 6.10 3.36
N PHE A 80 0.53 7.04 4.22
CA PHE A 80 -0.66 6.96 5.06
C PHE A 80 -1.87 7.65 4.39
N GLN A 81 -3.06 7.39 4.88
CA GLN A 81 -4.29 8.07 4.48
C GLN A 81 -4.15 9.59 4.63
N GLU A 82 -3.59 10.05 5.75
CA GLU A 82 -3.16 11.43 5.91
C GLU A 82 -1.74 11.57 5.35
N HIS A 83 -1.50 12.53 4.47
CA HIS A 83 -0.21 12.75 3.81
C HIS A 83 0.96 13.09 4.76
N ARG A 84 0.67 13.50 6.01
CA ARG A 84 1.65 13.79 7.08
C ARG A 84 2.84 14.62 6.60
N LEU A 85 2.56 15.67 5.84
CA LEU A 85 3.58 16.65 5.46
C LEU A 85 3.83 17.60 6.63
N LEU A 86 5.11 18.02 6.80
CA LEU A 86 5.49 19.04 7.75
C LEU A 86 5.02 20.40 7.23
N PRO A 87 4.03 21.07 7.85
CA PRO A 87 3.44 22.27 7.30
C PRO A 87 4.38 23.50 7.30
N TRP A 88 5.46 23.44 8.08
CA TRP A 88 6.52 24.45 8.21
C TRP A 88 7.74 24.18 7.33
N GLU A 89 7.70 23.16 6.47
CA GLU A 89 8.76 22.83 5.53
C GLU A 89 8.26 22.92 4.08
N THR A 90 9.15 23.32 3.17
CA THR A 90 8.87 23.34 1.74
C THR A 90 8.66 21.92 1.19
N LEU A 91 8.14 21.80 -0.05
CA LEU A 91 7.86 20.49 -0.63
C LEU A 91 9.13 19.64 -0.80
N TRP A 92 10.22 20.24 -1.33
CA TRP A 92 11.46 19.48 -1.48
C TRP A 92 12.04 19.05 -0.13
N ARG A 93 11.91 19.86 0.94
CA ARG A 93 12.34 19.52 2.29
C ARG A 93 11.48 18.40 2.89
N ASN A 94 10.17 18.41 2.63
CA ASN A 94 9.31 17.30 3.00
C ASN A 94 9.72 15.99 2.31
N VAL A 95 10.06 16.05 1.02
CA VAL A 95 10.54 14.87 0.27
C VAL A 95 11.91 14.40 0.76
N SER A 96 12.79 15.31 1.19
CA SER A 96 14.15 14.99 1.64
C SER A 96 14.22 14.32 3.02
N LEU A 97 13.13 14.21 3.76
CA LEU A 97 13.12 13.65 5.12
C LEU A 97 13.73 12.24 5.16
N GLY A 98 14.82 12.11 5.94
CA GLY A 98 15.53 10.84 6.11
C GLY A 98 16.34 10.39 4.90
N LEU A 99 16.47 11.24 3.86
CA LEU A 99 17.26 10.92 2.66
C LEU A 99 18.75 11.18 2.92
N PRO A 100 19.61 10.17 2.84
CA PRO A 100 21.05 10.33 3.01
C PRO A 100 21.74 10.73 1.70
N GLY A 101 22.97 11.24 1.82
CA GLY A 101 23.90 11.41 0.68
C GLY A 101 23.99 12.82 0.14
N ALA A 102 24.53 12.96 -1.07
CA ALA A 102 24.71 14.21 -1.79
C ALA A 102 23.56 14.46 -2.78
N ASN A 103 23.51 15.66 -3.35
CA ASN A 103 22.56 16.07 -4.41
C ASN A 103 21.08 15.86 -3.99
N ILE A 104 20.79 16.04 -2.68
CA ILE A 104 19.46 15.77 -2.11
C ILE A 104 18.39 16.63 -2.82
N ARG A 105 18.68 17.90 -3.08
CA ARG A 105 17.70 18.79 -3.70
C ARG A 105 17.37 18.36 -5.13
N GLU A 106 18.37 17.94 -5.90
CA GLU A 106 18.21 17.45 -7.29
C GLU A 106 17.39 16.13 -7.29
N ARG A 107 17.69 15.23 -6.38
CA ARG A 107 16.91 13.97 -6.22
C ARG A 107 15.46 14.26 -5.87
N CYS A 108 15.22 15.19 -4.94
CA CYS A 108 13.86 15.62 -4.59
C CYS A 108 13.15 16.30 -5.75
N ALA A 109 13.86 17.12 -6.53
CA ALA A 109 13.31 17.75 -7.72
C ALA A 109 12.87 16.73 -8.77
N ALA A 110 13.70 15.71 -9.01
CA ALA A 110 13.34 14.58 -9.89
C ALA A 110 12.10 13.84 -9.38
N ALA A 111 12.06 13.48 -8.10
CA ALA A 111 10.91 12.80 -7.50
C ALA A 111 9.62 13.64 -7.56
N LEU A 112 9.70 14.95 -7.32
CA LEU A 112 8.56 15.86 -7.46
C LEU A 112 8.12 16.00 -8.92
N THR A 113 9.06 15.94 -9.86
CA THR A 113 8.75 15.96 -11.30
C THR A 113 7.99 14.71 -11.72
N GLU A 114 8.37 13.54 -11.21
CA GLU A 114 7.68 12.26 -11.48
C GLU A 114 6.20 12.28 -11.04
N VAL A 115 5.88 13.01 -9.97
CA VAL A 115 4.49 13.17 -9.50
C VAL A 115 3.80 14.42 -10.06
N GLY A 116 4.41 15.10 -11.04
CA GLY A 116 3.85 16.27 -11.72
C GLY A 116 3.90 17.58 -10.89
N LEU A 117 4.86 17.70 -9.97
CA LEU A 117 5.02 18.86 -9.07
C LEU A 117 6.45 19.46 -9.14
N GLY A 118 7.21 19.17 -10.20
CA GLY A 118 8.60 19.63 -10.36
C GLY A 118 8.80 21.13 -10.38
N ASN A 119 7.77 21.92 -10.74
CA ASN A 119 7.79 23.38 -10.72
C ASN A 119 7.40 24.01 -9.36
N ARG A 120 7.18 23.18 -8.32
CA ARG A 120 6.67 23.61 -7.02
C ARG A 120 7.57 23.26 -5.83
N LEU A 121 8.86 23.06 -6.08
CA LEU A 121 9.83 22.59 -5.07
C LEU A 121 9.83 23.44 -3.79
N ASP A 122 9.83 24.76 -3.95
CA ASP A 122 9.94 25.72 -2.85
C ASP A 122 8.57 26.15 -2.30
N ASP A 123 7.50 25.53 -2.78
CA ASP A 123 6.14 25.76 -2.30
C ASP A 123 5.90 25.09 -0.93
N TRP A 124 4.76 25.38 -0.31
CA TRP A 124 4.40 24.92 1.02
C TRP A 124 3.19 24.02 1.00
N PRO A 125 3.08 23.03 1.92
CA PRO A 125 1.94 22.12 1.96
C PRO A 125 0.57 22.80 2.01
N ARG A 126 0.45 23.92 2.68
CA ARG A 126 -0.81 24.70 2.78
C ARG A 126 -1.37 25.18 1.43
N ASN A 127 -0.54 25.24 0.41
CA ASN A 127 -0.90 25.68 -0.94
C ASN A 127 -1.35 24.52 -1.84
N LEU A 128 -1.41 23.29 -1.30
CA LEU A 128 -1.74 22.09 -2.05
C LEU A 128 -3.20 21.68 -1.86
N SER A 129 -3.79 21.13 -2.94
CA SER A 129 -5.00 20.30 -2.79
C SER A 129 -4.65 18.96 -2.11
N GLY A 130 -5.64 18.24 -1.56
CA GLY A 130 -5.41 16.94 -0.95
C GLY A 130 -4.71 15.95 -1.87
N GLY A 131 -5.11 15.88 -3.15
CA GLY A 131 -4.45 15.03 -4.14
C GLY A 131 -3.02 15.45 -4.46
N GLN A 132 -2.71 16.76 -4.46
CA GLN A 132 -1.33 17.23 -4.61
C GLN A 132 -0.48 16.90 -3.39
N ALA A 133 -1.02 17.06 -2.18
CA ALA A 133 -0.34 16.67 -0.94
C ALA A 133 -0.04 15.17 -0.89
N GLN A 134 -0.97 14.33 -1.36
CA GLN A 134 -0.78 12.88 -1.46
C GLN A 134 0.32 12.53 -2.48
N ARG A 135 0.43 13.26 -3.62
CA ARG A 135 1.53 13.08 -4.57
C ARG A 135 2.89 13.43 -3.96
N VAL A 136 2.97 14.47 -3.12
CA VAL A 136 4.21 14.78 -2.39
C VAL A 136 4.57 13.67 -1.40
N ALA A 137 3.59 13.12 -0.67
CA ALA A 137 3.82 11.98 0.22
C ALA A 137 4.33 10.74 -0.55
N LEU A 138 3.81 10.50 -1.75
CA LEU A 138 4.26 9.43 -2.63
C LEU A 138 5.70 9.68 -3.14
N ALA A 139 6.02 10.91 -3.55
CA ALA A 139 7.39 11.29 -3.94
C ALA A 139 8.38 11.10 -2.78
N ARG A 140 8.00 11.48 -1.53
CA ARG A 140 8.79 11.26 -0.32
C ARG A 140 9.05 9.78 -0.06
N ALA A 141 8.07 8.92 -0.32
CA ALA A 141 8.22 7.48 -0.16
C ALA A 141 9.18 6.89 -1.20
N LEU A 142 9.04 7.29 -2.48
CA LEU A 142 9.77 6.68 -3.59
C LEU A 142 11.18 7.25 -3.80
N VAL A 143 11.49 8.47 -3.38
CA VAL A 143 12.83 9.07 -3.50
C VAL A 143 13.92 8.27 -2.76
N GLN A 144 13.51 7.43 -1.81
CA GLN A 144 14.38 6.53 -1.06
C GLN A 144 14.64 5.19 -1.76
N GLU A 145 14.04 4.98 -2.95
CA GLU A 145 14.14 3.73 -3.73
C GLU A 145 13.80 2.48 -2.88
N PRO A 146 12.62 2.43 -2.24
CA PRO A 146 12.29 1.38 -1.31
C PRO A 146 12.09 0.04 -2.03
N GLU A 147 12.50 -1.05 -1.38
CA GLU A 147 12.20 -2.42 -1.84
C GLU A 147 10.75 -2.82 -1.52
N LEU A 148 10.15 -2.19 -0.49
CA LEU A 148 8.76 -2.41 -0.05
C LEU A 148 8.07 -1.07 0.14
N LEU A 149 6.92 -0.90 -0.52
CA LEU A 149 6.04 0.26 -0.42
C LEU A 149 4.71 -0.16 0.24
N LEU A 150 4.39 0.46 1.35
CA LEU A 150 3.19 0.22 2.15
C LEU A 150 2.24 1.40 1.99
N LEU A 151 1.02 1.14 1.54
CA LEU A 151 -0.01 2.13 1.25
C LEU A 151 -1.21 1.88 2.17
N ASP A 152 -1.47 2.78 3.14
CA ASP A 152 -2.56 2.67 4.09
C ASP A 152 -3.70 3.61 3.70
N GLU A 153 -4.72 3.10 3.00
CA GLU A 153 -5.88 3.84 2.49
C GLU A 153 -5.53 5.15 1.76
N PRO A 154 -4.53 5.16 0.85
CA PRO A 154 -3.93 6.39 0.34
C PRO A 154 -4.86 7.24 -0.53
N PHE A 155 -6.01 6.70 -0.92
CA PHE A 155 -6.95 7.36 -1.84
C PHE A 155 -8.30 7.69 -1.19
N ALA A 156 -8.53 7.32 0.08
CA ALA A 156 -9.83 7.41 0.75
C ALA A 156 -10.39 8.85 0.83
N SER A 157 -9.52 9.86 0.91
CA SER A 157 -9.92 11.28 1.01
C SER A 157 -10.01 12.00 -0.34
N LEU A 158 -9.83 11.30 -1.47
CA LEU A 158 -9.80 11.89 -2.81
C LEU A 158 -11.17 11.81 -3.50
N ASP A 159 -11.48 12.85 -4.27
CA ASP A 159 -12.61 12.80 -5.20
C ASP A 159 -12.39 11.77 -6.32
N ALA A 160 -13.45 11.34 -6.99
CA ALA A 160 -13.41 10.27 -7.97
C ALA A 160 -12.43 10.51 -9.12
N LEU A 161 -12.37 11.73 -9.67
CA LEU A 161 -11.46 12.04 -10.79
C LEU A 161 -10.01 12.08 -10.34
N THR A 162 -9.73 12.65 -9.19
CA THR A 162 -8.40 12.69 -8.57
C THR A 162 -7.93 11.28 -8.25
N ARG A 163 -8.82 10.41 -7.73
CA ARG A 163 -8.54 9.00 -7.44
C ARG A 163 -8.12 8.24 -8.69
N ILE A 164 -8.86 8.35 -9.81
CA ILE A 164 -8.50 7.71 -11.09
C ILE A 164 -7.11 8.15 -11.55
N ARG A 165 -6.80 9.45 -11.48
CA ARG A 165 -5.47 9.98 -11.84
C ARG A 165 -4.37 9.48 -10.92
N MET A 166 -4.66 9.31 -9.63
CA MET A 166 -3.70 8.75 -8.65
C MET A 166 -3.43 7.27 -8.89
N HIS A 167 -4.46 6.47 -9.24
CA HIS A 167 -4.28 5.07 -9.60
C HIS A 167 -3.33 4.93 -10.81
N ALA A 168 -3.55 5.72 -11.86
CA ALA A 168 -2.68 5.71 -13.04
C ALA A 168 -1.23 6.11 -12.68
N LEU A 169 -1.06 7.15 -11.84
CA LEU A 169 0.24 7.60 -11.38
C LEU A 169 0.95 6.51 -10.55
N VAL A 170 0.27 5.89 -9.58
CA VAL A 170 0.84 4.83 -8.75
C VAL A 170 1.26 3.64 -9.60
N LYS A 171 0.43 3.20 -10.56
CA LYS A 171 0.81 2.14 -11.52
C LYS A 171 2.09 2.48 -12.28
N GLN A 172 2.18 3.69 -12.82
CA GLN A 172 3.36 4.15 -13.55
C GLN A 172 4.63 4.14 -12.67
N LEU A 173 4.53 4.65 -11.44
CA LEU A 173 5.64 4.71 -10.50
C LEU A 173 6.08 3.32 -10.04
N VAL A 174 5.13 2.42 -9.73
CA VAL A 174 5.43 1.03 -9.35
C VAL A 174 6.09 0.27 -10.50
N ALA A 175 5.59 0.44 -11.73
CA ALA A 175 6.21 -0.17 -12.92
C ALA A 175 7.66 0.30 -13.14
N ARG A 176 7.96 1.58 -12.82
CA ARG A 176 9.29 2.17 -12.95
C ARG A 176 10.25 1.76 -11.84
N HIS A 177 9.82 1.86 -10.58
CA HIS A 177 10.69 1.64 -9.40
C HIS A 177 10.70 0.18 -8.93
N ARG A 178 9.68 -0.61 -9.31
CA ARG A 178 9.51 -2.03 -9.02
C ARG A 178 9.64 -2.44 -7.54
N PRO A 179 9.10 -1.66 -6.57
CA PRO A 179 9.00 -2.14 -5.21
C PRO A 179 7.99 -3.29 -5.13
N GLY A 180 8.06 -4.15 -4.11
CA GLY A 180 6.90 -4.90 -3.66
C GLY A 180 5.90 -3.93 -3.03
N VAL A 181 4.61 -4.06 -3.31
CA VAL A 181 3.59 -3.13 -2.81
C VAL A 181 2.55 -3.87 -1.98
N LEU A 182 2.24 -3.34 -0.81
CA LEU A 182 1.02 -3.70 -0.06
C LEU A 182 0.11 -2.49 0.02
N LEU A 183 -1.04 -2.57 -0.62
CA LEU A 183 -2.14 -1.61 -0.52
C LEU A 183 -3.18 -2.12 0.48
N VAL A 184 -3.39 -1.41 1.57
CA VAL A 184 -4.53 -1.61 2.46
C VAL A 184 -5.65 -0.69 1.98
N THR A 185 -6.80 -1.25 1.68
CA THR A 185 -8.00 -0.50 1.27
C THR A 185 -9.28 -1.25 1.67
N HIS A 186 -10.39 -0.54 1.73
CA HIS A 186 -11.73 -1.10 1.83
C HIS A 186 -12.48 -1.02 0.48
N ASP A 187 -11.87 -0.41 -0.54
CA ASP A 187 -12.47 -0.25 -1.87
C ASP A 187 -12.05 -1.41 -2.79
N VAL A 188 -13.04 -2.24 -3.16
CA VAL A 188 -12.85 -3.41 -4.03
C VAL A 188 -12.42 -2.98 -5.43
N ASP A 189 -12.94 -1.85 -5.93
CA ASP A 189 -12.63 -1.36 -7.27
C ASP A 189 -11.17 -0.85 -7.34
N GLU A 190 -10.63 -0.27 -6.24
CA GLU A 190 -9.20 0.05 -6.12
C GLU A 190 -8.33 -1.20 -6.19
N ALA A 191 -8.71 -2.24 -5.44
CA ALA A 191 -7.97 -3.50 -5.41
C ALA A 191 -7.92 -4.16 -6.79
N ILE A 192 -9.06 -4.25 -7.49
CA ILE A 192 -9.15 -4.81 -8.85
C ILE A 192 -8.35 -3.95 -9.84
N ALA A 193 -8.43 -2.63 -9.72
CA ALA A 193 -7.76 -1.73 -10.64
C ALA A 193 -6.23 -1.78 -10.52
N LEU A 194 -5.67 -2.05 -9.33
CA LEU A 194 -4.24 -1.85 -9.06
C LEU A 194 -3.46 -3.15 -8.86
N ALA A 195 -4.08 -4.18 -8.27
CA ALA A 195 -3.34 -5.31 -7.73
C ALA A 195 -3.16 -6.46 -8.73
N ASP A 196 -2.01 -7.12 -8.63
CA ASP A 196 -1.74 -8.43 -9.25
C ASP A 196 -2.35 -9.56 -8.40
N ARG A 197 -2.48 -9.32 -7.09
CA ARG A 197 -3.04 -10.26 -6.13
C ARG A 197 -3.85 -9.53 -5.07
N ILE A 198 -5.05 -10.05 -4.78
CA ILE A 198 -5.97 -9.48 -3.80
C ILE A 198 -6.15 -10.49 -2.67
N LEU A 199 -5.95 -10.02 -1.46
CA LEU A 199 -6.12 -10.78 -0.23
C LEU A 199 -7.31 -10.22 0.55
N VAL A 200 -8.13 -11.10 1.10
CA VAL A 200 -9.21 -10.71 2.04
C VAL A 200 -8.81 -11.14 3.43
N MET A 201 -8.73 -10.18 4.34
CA MET A 201 -8.43 -10.42 5.76
C MET A 201 -9.72 -10.45 6.57
N ARG A 202 -9.89 -11.51 7.36
CA ARG A 202 -11.02 -11.70 8.30
C ARG A 202 -10.48 -12.22 9.63
N ASP A 203 -10.94 -11.68 10.73
CA ASP A 203 -10.60 -12.13 12.09
C ASP A 203 -9.10 -12.28 12.37
N GLY A 204 -8.26 -11.44 11.78
CA GLY A 204 -6.82 -11.43 12.00
C GLY A 204 -6.02 -12.43 11.15
N ALA A 205 -6.63 -13.08 10.16
CA ALA A 205 -5.99 -14.03 9.26
C ALA A 205 -6.35 -13.72 7.79
N ILE A 206 -5.55 -14.21 6.84
CA ILE A 206 -5.89 -14.19 5.41
C ILE A 206 -6.94 -15.29 5.16
N ALA A 207 -8.18 -14.89 4.85
CA ALA A 207 -9.29 -15.79 4.63
C ALA A 207 -9.43 -16.20 3.15
N PHE A 208 -9.04 -15.31 2.22
CA PHE A 208 -9.19 -15.56 0.79
C PHE A 208 -8.05 -14.89 0.01
N GLU A 209 -7.67 -15.50 -1.11
CA GLU A 209 -6.69 -14.97 -2.07
C GLU A 209 -7.24 -15.08 -3.48
N HIS A 210 -7.19 -13.98 -4.23
CA HIS A 210 -7.47 -13.93 -5.66
C HIS A 210 -6.24 -13.41 -6.40
N ARG A 211 -5.83 -14.10 -7.48
CA ARG A 211 -4.76 -13.66 -8.38
C ARG A 211 -5.40 -13.12 -9.65
N ALA A 212 -5.16 -11.86 -9.93
CA ALA A 212 -5.69 -11.23 -11.13
C ALA A 212 -5.10 -11.86 -12.41
N ALA A 213 -5.95 -12.38 -13.25
CA ALA A 213 -5.57 -12.83 -14.59
C ALA A 213 -6.06 -11.82 -15.62
N ARG A 214 -5.33 -11.70 -16.76
CA ARG A 214 -5.74 -10.80 -17.84
C ARG A 214 -7.09 -11.15 -18.48
N SER A 215 -7.55 -12.38 -18.27
CA SER A 215 -8.82 -12.92 -18.77
C SER A 215 -9.98 -12.75 -17.79
N ASP A 216 -9.73 -12.23 -16.57
CA ASP A 216 -10.77 -12.10 -15.55
C ASP A 216 -11.79 -11.03 -15.97
N ASP A 217 -13.07 -11.34 -15.78
CA ASP A 217 -14.14 -10.34 -15.86
C ASP A 217 -14.13 -9.50 -14.58
N PRO A 218 -13.90 -8.18 -14.68
CA PRO A 218 -13.88 -7.32 -13.51
C PRO A 218 -15.19 -7.33 -12.70
N ALA A 219 -16.34 -7.49 -13.38
CA ALA A 219 -17.64 -7.53 -12.72
C ALA A 219 -17.81 -8.82 -11.90
N ALA A 220 -17.44 -9.97 -12.47
CA ALA A 220 -17.47 -11.24 -11.76
C ALA A 220 -16.48 -11.27 -10.59
N THR A 221 -15.26 -10.75 -10.79
CA THR A 221 -14.26 -10.62 -9.73
C THR A 221 -14.76 -9.72 -8.58
N ARG A 222 -15.38 -8.59 -8.92
CA ARG A 222 -15.99 -7.68 -7.94
C ARG A 222 -17.07 -8.36 -7.11
N GLN A 223 -17.98 -9.07 -7.76
CA GLN A 223 -19.05 -9.79 -7.08
C GLN A 223 -18.50 -10.87 -6.14
N GLY A 224 -17.51 -11.65 -6.60
CA GLY A 224 -16.84 -12.66 -5.76
C GLY A 224 -16.18 -12.05 -4.53
N LEU A 225 -15.44 -10.94 -4.69
CA LEU A 225 -14.79 -10.25 -3.57
C LEU A 225 -15.77 -9.64 -2.59
N LEU A 226 -16.91 -9.08 -3.06
CA LEU A 226 -17.97 -8.58 -2.19
C LEU A 226 -18.61 -9.71 -1.37
N GLY A 227 -18.83 -10.88 -1.97
CA GLY A 227 -19.29 -12.07 -1.25
C GLY A 227 -18.29 -12.52 -0.16
N GLU A 228 -16.99 -12.50 -0.44
CA GLU A 228 -15.96 -12.79 0.57
C GLU A 228 -15.88 -11.74 1.69
N LEU A 229 -16.30 -10.51 1.43
CA LEU A 229 -16.40 -9.44 2.43
C LEU A 229 -17.73 -9.49 3.21
N GLY A 230 -18.62 -10.47 2.93
CA GLY A 230 -19.91 -10.60 3.60
C GLY A 230 -20.97 -9.60 3.14
N VAL A 231 -20.74 -8.95 1.99
CA VAL A 231 -21.73 -8.07 1.37
C VAL A 231 -22.63 -8.91 0.48
N GLU A 232 -23.85 -9.23 0.96
CA GLU A 232 -24.87 -9.87 0.13
C GLU A 232 -25.31 -8.87 -0.95
N THR A 233 -24.94 -9.14 -2.18
CA THR A 233 -25.49 -8.42 -3.34
C THR A 233 -26.80 -9.12 -3.71
N ASP A 234 -27.91 -8.70 -3.08
CA ASP A 234 -29.24 -9.03 -3.55
C ASP A 234 -29.45 -8.43 -4.95
N LEU A 235 -29.02 -9.15 -5.97
CA LEU A 235 -29.40 -8.93 -7.37
C LEU A 235 -30.35 -10.04 -7.83
N GLU A 236 -31.34 -10.38 -7.00
CA GLU A 236 -32.55 -11.07 -7.49
C GLU A 236 -33.75 -10.19 -7.16
N THR A 237 -34.41 -9.80 -8.22
CA THR A 237 -35.76 -9.23 -8.31
C THR A 237 -35.84 -7.70 -8.54
N VAL A 238 -35.77 -7.26 -9.78
CA VAL A 238 -36.87 -6.54 -10.44
C VAL A 238 -36.90 -6.91 -11.94
#